data_bdca23703a5b49df52150c6b5188bbe7
#
_entry.id   bdca23703a5b49df52150c6b5188bbe7
#
_cell.length_a   1.000
_cell.length_b   1.000
_cell.length_c   1.000
_cell.angle_alpha   90.00
_cell.angle_beta   90.00
_cell.angle_gamma   90.00
#
_symmetry.space_group_name_H-M   'P 1'
#
loop_
_entity.id
_entity.type
_entity.pdbx_description
1 polymer ?
#
loop_
_entity_poly.entity_id
_entity_poly.type
_entity_poly.pdbx_seq_one_letter_code
_entity_poly.pdbx_strand_id
1 'polypeptide(L)'
;GIIDHLRSIEGVEAAVFFEELPENKVRVSARSKIPAIDVCKVCKQFQGGGHPMASGARVPGSLQQVKHDFLKALDHEIRNRN
;
A
#
# COMPACT_ATOMS: atom_id res chain seq x y z
N GLY A 1 -0.12 2.35 16.74
CA GLY A 1 -1.12 1.34 16.42
C GLY A 1 -1.10 0.94 14.96
N ILE A 2 -1.93 -0.01 14.62
CA ILE A 2 -2.06 -0.52 13.25
C ILE A 2 -3.41 -0.08 12.71
N ILE A 3 -3.39 0.50 11.51
CA ILE A 3 -4.61 0.93 10.83
C ILE A 3 -4.78 0.10 9.58
N ASP A 4 -5.95 -0.52 9.43
CA ASP A 4 -6.29 -1.34 8.28
C ASP A 4 -7.14 -0.55 7.30
N HIS A 5 -6.83 -0.67 6.02
CA HIS A 5 -7.65 -0.15 4.95
C HIS A 5 -7.95 -1.22 3.94
N LEU A 6 -9.21 -1.30 3.55
CA LEU A 6 -9.65 -2.21 2.50
C LEU A 6 -10.09 -1.36 1.31
N ARG A 7 -9.52 -1.63 0.14
CA ARG A 7 -9.91 -0.98 -1.11
C ARG A 7 -10.61 -1.98 -2.01
N SER A 8 -11.76 -1.58 -2.54
CA SER A 8 -12.52 -2.41 -3.45
C SER A 8 -13.05 -1.55 -4.59
N ILE A 9 -12.66 -1.87 -5.81
CA ILE A 9 -13.14 -1.19 -7.02
C ILE A 9 -13.50 -2.28 -8.03
N GLU A 10 -14.76 -2.30 -8.46
CA GLU A 10 -15.27 -3.28 -9.41
C GLU A 10 -15.01 -4.72 -8.96
N GLY A 11 -15.17 -5.00 -7.67
CA GLY A 11 -14.99 -6.33 -7.13
C GLY A 11 -13.53 -6.73 -6.88
N VAL A 12 -12.59 -5.88 -7.21
CA VAL A 12 -11.18 -6.11 -6.92
C VAL A 12 -10.86 -5.55 -5.54
N GLU A 13 -10.22 -6.35 -4.70
CA GLU A 13 -9.90 -5.96 -3.34
C GLU A 13 -8.41 -5.93 -3.09
N ALA A 14 -7.98 -4.91 -2.35
CA ALA A 14 -6.63 -4.81 -1.82
C ALA A 14 -6.71 -4.33 -0.38
N ALA A 15 -5.87 -4.86 0.48
CA ALA A 15 -5.82 -4.48 1.89
C ALA A 15 -4.47 -3.85 2.20
N VAL A 16 -4.49 -2.77 2.97
CA VAL A 16 -3.26 -2.08 3.37
C VAL A 16 -3.27 -1.89 4.87
N PHE A 17 -2.14 -2.20 5.51
CA PHE A 17 -1.94 -2.02 6.93
C PHE A 17 -0.86 -0.97 7.12
N PHE A 18 -1.11 -0.01 8.02
CA PHE A 18 -0.18 1.06 8.35
C PHE A 18 0.17 0.99 9.83
N GLU A 19 1.45 1.00 10.14
CA GLU A 19 1.92 0.96 11.52
C GLU A 19 2.95 2.07 11.75
N GLU A 20 2.71 2.92 12.74
CA GLU A 20 3.68 3.95 13.11
C GLU A 20 4.91 3.31 13.74
N LEU A 21 6.07 3.72 13.27
CA LEU A 21 7.36 3.27 13.77
C LEU A 21 8.07 4.47 14.44
N PRO A 22 9.10 4.20 15.27
CA PRO A 22 9.93 5.29 15.79
C PRO A 22 10.57 6.11 14.67
N GLU A 23 10.98 7.31 15.00
CA GLU A 23 11.73 8.20 14.10
C GLU A 23 10.92 8.68 12.89
N ASN A 24 9.62 8.91 13.10
CA ASN A 24 8.75 9.46 12.08
C ASN A 24 8.74 8.63 10.81
N LYS A 25 8.53 7.33 10.97
CA LYS A 25 8.41 6.40 9.87
C LYS A 25 7.12 5.60 10.00
N VAL A 26 6.66 5.04 8.89
CA VAL A 26 5.46 4.21 8.85
C VAL A 26 5.78 2.93 8.11
N ARG A 27 5.47 1.79 8.72
CA ARG A 27 5.52 0.51 8.02
C ARG A 27 4.22 0.33 7.27
N VAL A 28 4.34 0.04 5.98
CA VAL A 28 3.19 -0.23 5.12
C VAL A 28 3.27 -1.69 4.69
N SER A 29 2.16 -2.40 4.83
CA SER A 29 2.03 -3.79 4.34
C SER A 29 0.81 -3.83 3.44
N ALA A 30 0.98 -4.28 2.21
CA ALA A 30 -0.08 -4.27 1.23
C ALA A 30 -0.31 -5.67 0.66
N ARG A 31 -1.57 -6.00 0.45
CA ARG A 31 -1.99 -7.29 -0.10
C ARG A 31 -3.02 -7.08 -1.20
N SER A 32 -2.98 -7.95 -2.19
CA SER A 32 -3.94 -7.95 -3.28
C SER A 32 -4.46 -9.38 -3.46
N LYS A 33 -5.70 -9.50 -3.90
CA LYS A 33 -6.30 -10.80 -4.18
C LYS A 33 -6.01 -11.32 -5.57
N ILE A 34 -5.55 -10.46 -6.47
CA ILE A 34 -5.26 -10.87 -7.85
C ILE A 34 -3.94 -10.27 -8.33
N PRO A 35 -3.18 -11.00 -9.18
CA PRO A 35 -1.90 -10.48 -9.67
C PRO A 35 -2.02 -9.21 -10.52
N ALA A 36 -3.18 -8.96 -11.12
CA ALA A 36 -3.39 -7.76 -11.94
C ALA A 36 -3.29 -6.48 -11.12
N ILE A 37 -3.52 -6.55 -9.81
CA ILE A 37 -3.26 -5.45 -8.89
C ILE A 37 -1.92 -5.73 -8.22
N ASP A 38 -0.88 -5.12 -8.74
CA ASP A 38 0.49 -5.37 -8.29
C ASP A 38 0.88 -4.41 -7.17
N VAL A 39 0.69 -4.85 -5.91
CA VAL A 39 1.05 -4.03 -4.76
C VAL A 39 2.55 -3.85 -4.60
N CYS A 40 3.35 -4.76 -5.18
CA CYS A 40 4.80 -4.60 -5.19
C CYS A 40 5.21 -3.37 -6.00
N LYS A 41 4.55 -3.16 -7.13
CA LYS A 41 4.79 -2.00 -7.98
C LYS A 41 4.50 -0.70 -7.22
N VAL A 42 3.45 -0.68 -6.41
CA VAL A 42 3.13 0.46 -5.57
C VAL A 42 4.19 0.65 -4.49
N CYS A 43 4.53 -0.42 -3.77
CA CYS A 43 5.53 -0.34 -2.70
C CYS A 43 6.90 0.10 -3.21
N LYS A 44 7.28 -0.26 -4.43
CA LYS A 44 8.56 0.17 -5.02
C LYS A 44 8.63 1.68 -5.19
N GLN A 45 7.50 2.36 -5.37
CA GLN A 45 7.48 3.83 -5.44
C GLN A 45 7.86 4.45 -4.10
N PHE A 46 7.81 3.69 -3.02
CA PHE A 46 8.13 4.13 -1.67
C PHE A 46 9.36 3.40 -1.12
N GLN A 47 10.24 2.93 -1.99
CA GLN A 47 11.49 2.25 -1.63
C GLN A 47 11.27 0.88 -1.00
N GLY A 48 10.13 0.26 -1.24
CA GLY A 48 9.80 -1.05 -0.75
C GLY A 48 9.89 -2.14 -1.81
N GLY A 49 9.24 -3.26 -1.55
CA GLY A 49 9.20 -4.38 -2.48
C GLY A 49 8.49 -5.59 -1.90
N GLY A 50 8.57 -6.71 -2.61
CA GLY A 50 7.94 -7.97 -2.22
C GLY A 50 7.43 -8.73 -3.43
N HIS A 51 6.24 -9.28 -3.29
CA HIS A 51 5.54 -10.00 -4.36
C HIS A 51 4.39 -9.16 -4.90
N PRO A 52 3.91 -9.43 -6.13
CA PRO A 52 2.77 -8.70 -6.68
C PRO A 52 1.54 -8.69 -5.77
N MET A 53 1.31 -9.76 -5.02
CA MET A 53 0.14 -9.86 -4.14
C MET A 53 0.43 -9.64 -2.66
N ALA A 54 1.69 -9.42 -2.28
CA ALA A 54 2.06 -9.20 -0.88
C ALA A 54 3.39 -8.46 -0.80
N SER A 55 3.35 -7.19 -0.44
CA SER A 55 4.53 -6.32 -0.43
C SER A 55 4.51 -5.36 0.74
N GLY A 56 5.63 -4.71 1.00
CA GLY A 56 5.73 -3.74 2.07
C GLY A 56 6.75 -2.67 1.81
N ALA A 57 6.69 -1.63 2.63
CA ALA A 57 7.63 -0.51 2.59
C ALA A 57 7.72 0.14 3.96
N ARG A 58 8.86 0.80 4.23
CA ARG A 58 9.00 1.67 5.39
C ARG A 58 9.16 3.08 4.84
N VAL A 59 8.19 3.93 5.15
CA VAL A 59 8.07 5.23 4.50
C VAL A 59 8.28 6.34 5.53
N PRO A 60 9.22 7.27 5.30
CA PRO A 60 9.37 8.42 6.19
C PRO A 60 8.14 9.31 6.13
N GLY A 61 7.75 9.84 7.28
CA GLY A 61 6.64 10.78 7.36
C GLY A 61 5.64 10.41 8.44
N SER A 62 4.62 11.25 8.59
CA SER A 62 3.54 11.00 9.54
C SER A 62 2.62 9.91 9.00
N LEU A 63 1.91 9.24 9.91
CA LEU A 63 0.91 8.24 9.52
C LEU A 63 -0.09 8.82 8.54
N GLN A 64 -0.59 10.02 8.81
CA GLN A 64 -1.60 10.66 7.98
C GLN A 64 -1.09 10.92 6.56
N GLN A 65 0.11 11.46 6.43
CA GLN A 65 0.68 11.77 5.12
C GLN A 65 1.02 10.53 4.33
N VAL A 66 1.65 9.55 4.98
CA VAL A 66 2.02 8.29 4.33
C VAL A 66 0.77 7.54 3.86
N LYS A 67 -0.25 7.49 4.71
CA LYS A 67 -1.52 6.85 4.37
C LYS A 67 -2.14 7.52 3.14
N HIS A 68 -2.20 8.85 3.13
CA HIS A 68 -2.74 9.59 2.00
C HIS A 68 -1.98 9.28 0.70
N ASP A 69 -0.66 9.38 0.75
CA ASP A 69 0.18 9.20 -0.43
C ASP A 69 0.12 7.76 -0.95
N PHE A 70 0.17 6.79 -0.04
CA PHE A 70 0.17 5.39 -0.45
C PHE A 70 -1.19 4.99 -1.04
N LEU A 71 -2.28 5.39 -0.41
CA LEU A 71 -3.61 5.05 -0.93
C LEU A 71 -3.87 5.71 -2.27
N LYS A 72 -3.36 6.91 -2.49
CA LYS A 72 -3.46 7.58 -3.79
C LYS A 72 -2.73 6.76 -4.86
N ALA A 73 -1.52 6.30 -4.57
CA ALA A 73 -0.75 5.48 -5.50
C ALA A 73 -1.42 4.13 -5.75
N LEU A 74 -1.97 3.51 -4.71
CA LEU A 74 -2.69 2.25 -4.85
C LEU A 74 -3.95 2.40 -5.69
N ASP A 75 -4.73 3.45 -5.46
CA ASP A 75 -5.93 3.71 -6.25
C ASP A 75 -5.57 3.92 -7.72
N HIS A 76 -4.46 4.58 -7.99
CA HIS A 76 -3.97 4.76 -9.37
C HIS A 76 -3.63 3.40 -10.00
N GLU A 77 -2.96 2.52 -9.27
CA GLU A 77 -2.62 1.18 -9.77
C GLU A 77 -3.89 0.37 -10.08
N ILE A 78 -4.88 0.42 -9.18
CA ILE A 78 -6.14 -0.30 -9.37
C ILE A 78 -6.89 0.19 -10.60
N ARG A 79 -6.95 1.51 -10.81
CA ARG A 79 -7.68 2.11 -11.93
C ARG A 79 -7.00 1.92 -13.28
N ASN A 80 -5.69 1.78 -13.29
CA ASN A 80 -4.90 1.69 -14.52
C ASN A 80 -4.39 0.29 -14.81
N ARG A 81 -4.97 -0.71 -14.16
CA ARG A 81 -4.62 -2.11 -14.44
C ARG A 81 -5.14 -2.53 -15.81
N ASN A 82 -4.42 -3.44 -16.43
CA ASN A 82 -4.84 -4.07 -17.69
C ASN A 82 -4.71 -5.57 -17.56
#